data_3cd2a89adc40b71eb5d62310e5f974aa
#
_entry.id   3cd2a89adc40b71eb5d62310e5f974aa
#
_cell.length_a   1.000
_cell.length_b   1.000
_cell.length_c   1.000
_cell.angle_alpha   90.00
_cell.angle_beta   90.00
_cell.angle_gamma   90.00
#
_symmetry.space_group_name_H-M   'P 1'
#
loop_
_entity.id
_entity.type
_entity.pdbx_description
1 polymer ?
#
loop_
_entity_poly.entity_id
_entity_poly.type
_entity_poly.pdbx_seq_one_letter_code
_entity_poly.pdbx_strand_id
1 'polypeptide(L)'
;NNIAFKKYNSILIGNLICSYVMLFSFIIQGYGAVSITFSTLSIFASYWFAYVFFKDCKQIETKSTAVKWFKAAIFFNVISSLGTFALAYMMATKNIHQNEYLASIYYYLHFQYNGWFFFACMGLLLDYLKVTTSSNRIYSQSFILLFWSCIAGYFLSTLWLDLPLWIYIITAISAVVQVIIWYLLFKTIIKENKSIFVNLPGYLKYLIIFISLA
;
A
#
# COMPACT_ATOMS: atom_id res chain seq x y z
N ASN A 1 23.85 -14.51 1.61
CA ASN A 1 22.50 -14.30 2.19
C ASN A 1 22.54 -13.50 3.52
N ASN A 2 23.56 -13.66 4.37
CA ASN A 2 23.65 -12.94 5.65
C ASN A 2 23.86 -11.42 5.51
N ILE A 3 24.53 -10.96 4.46
CA ILE A 3 24.80 -9.52 4.23
C ILE A 3 23.51 -8.79 3.82
N ALA A 4 22.73 -9.40 2.93
CA ALA A 4 21.44 -8.85 2.52
C ALA A 4 20.47 -8.73 3.71
N PHE A 5 20.40 -9.78 4.53
CA PHE A 5 19.58 -9.81 5.74
C PHE A 5 19.96 -8.70 6.72
N LYS A 6 21.26 -8.52 7.01
CA LYS A 6 21.74 -7.44 7.90
C LYS A 6 21.39 -6.04 7.39
N LYS A 7 21.51 -5.82 6.07
CA LYS A 7 21.19 -4.53 5.42
C LYS A 7 19.71 -4.14 5.61
N TYR A 8 18.78 -5.05 5.31
CA TYR A 8 17.36 -4.80 5.48
C TYR A 8 16.98 -4.67 6.96
N ASN A 9 17.52 -5.50 7.81
CA ASN A 9 17.27 -5.47 9.24
C ASN A 9 17.66 -4.12 9.87
N SER A 10 18.81 -3.56 9.49
CA SER A 10 19.26 -2.24 9.98
C SER A 10 18.30 -1.12 9.56
N ILE A 11 17.80 -1.15 8.31
CA ILE A 11 16.84 -0.16 7.83
C ILE A 11 15.50 -0.27 8.58
N LEU A 12 15.02 -1.50 8.78
CA LEU A 12 13.77 -1.76 9.49
C LEU A 12 13.85 -1.36 10.96
N ILE A 13 14.96 -1.67 11.65
CA ILE A 13 15.18 -1.26 13.04
C ILE A 13 15.24 0.28 13.13
N GLY A 14 15.96 0.94 12.23
CA GLY A 14 16.02 2.40 12.18
C GLY A 14 14.63 3.02 12.00
N ASN A 15 13.83 2.50 11.08
CA ASN A 15 12.46 2.95 10.88
C ASN A 15 11.57 2.69 12.11
N LEU A 16 11.73 1.54 12.75
CA LEU A 16 11.00 1.17 13.97
C LEU A 16 11.31 2.16 15.12
N ILE A 17 12.60 2.49 15.32
CA ILE A 17 13.01 3.48 16.32
C ILE A 17 12.38 4.84 16.00
N CYS A 18 12.46 5.31 14.77
CA CYS A 18 11.83 6.58 14.36
C CYS A 18 10.32 6.58 14.64
N SER A 19 9.62 5.46 14.35
CA SER A 19 8.18 5.33 14.58
C SER A 19 7.81 5.37 16.06
N TYR A 20 8.58 4.70 16.93
CA TYR A 20 8.33 4.76 18.37
C TYR A 20 8.62 6.16 18.95
N VAL A 21 9.75 6.79 18.58
CA VAL A 21 10.06 8.15 19.03
C VAL A 21 8.99 9.13 18.56
N MET A 22 8.53 9.00 17.31
CA MET A 22 7.41 9.77 16.78
C MET A 22 6.14 9.57 17.62
N LEU A 23 5.76 8.32 17.91
CA LEU A 23 4.57 7.99 18.70
C LEU A 23 4.61 8.64 20.07
N PHE A 24 5.70 8.45 20.84
CA PHE A 24 5.85 9.04 22.17
C PHE A 24 5.90 10.57 22.12
N SER A 25 6.56 11.13 21.12
CA SER A 25 6.61 12.58 20.96
C SER A 25 5.23 13.19 20.69
N PHE A 26 4.39 12.53 19.87
CA PHE A 26 3.02 12.95 19.63
C PHE A 26 2.15 12.91 20.89
N ILE A 27 2.34 11.90 21.77
CA ILE A 27 1.62 11.80 23.04
C ILE A 27 2.02 12.92 23.99
N ILE A 28 3.31 13.28 24.05
CA ILE A 28 3.83 14.25 25.04
C ILE A 28 3.62 15.69 24.59
N GLN A 29 3.89 16.02 23.33
CA GLN A 29 3.93 17.40 22.83
C GLN A 29 3.04 17.68 21.63
N GLY A 30 2.30 16.67 21.13
CA GLY A 30 1.51 16.80 19.91
C GLY A 30 2.40 17.11 18.69
N TYR A 31 1.96 18.02 17.83
CA TYR A 31 2.72 18.49 16.66
C TYR A 31 3.86 19.44 17.06
N GLY A 32 4.93 18.87 17.58
CA GLY A 32 6.13 19.58 17.96
C GLY A 32 7.31 19.31 17.01
N ALA A 33 8.42 20.04 17.21
CA ALA A 33 9.61 19.89 16.38
C ALA A 33 10.15 18.45 16.38
N VAL A 34 10.12 17.76 17.51
CA VAL A 34 10.62 16.38 17.62
C VAL A 34 9.72 15.41 16.86
N SER A 35 8.39 15.49 17.02
CA SER A 35 7.44 14.59 16.33
C SER A 35 7.51 14.77 14.81
N ILE A 36 7.62 16.00 14.32
CA ILE A 36 7.76 16.30 12.89
C ILE A 36 9.10 15.77 12.34
N THR A 37 10.20 15.95 13.08
CA THR A 37 11.52 15.47 12.68
C THR A 37 11.54 13.95 12.54
N PHE A 38 11.04 13.21 13.53
CA PHE A 38 11.04 11.75 13.48
C PHE A 38 10.03 11.19 12.47
N SER A 39 8.91 11.87 12.24
CA SER A 39 8.01 11.56 11.13
C SER A 39 8.72 11.68 9.78
N THR A 40 9.45 12.76 9.57
CA THR A 40 10.23 12.99 8.34
C THR A 40 11.35 11.96 8.18
N LEU A 41 12.07 11.63 9.25
CA LEU A 41 13.10 10.59 9.24
C LEU A 41 12.54 9.20 8.90
N SER A 42 11.35 8.87 9.39
CA SER A 42 10.66 7.61 9.04
C SER A 42 10.33 7.57 7.54
N ILE A 43 9.90 8.68 6.94
CA ILE A 43 9.67 8.76 5.49
C ILE A 43 10.99 8.54 4.72
N PHE A 44 12.09 9.17 5.13
CA PHE A 44 13.38 8.97 4.48
C PHE A 44 13.90 7.53 4.66
N ALA A 45 13.68 6.91 5.81
CA ALA A 45 14.00 5.49 6.01
C ALA A 45 13.21 4.60 5.04
N SER A 46 11.91 4.91 4.80
CA SER A 46 11.08 4.22 3.81
C SER A 46 11.59 4.42 2.38
N TYR A 47 12.08 5.61 2.03
CA TYR A 47 12.68 5.88 0.72
C TYR A 47 13.99 5.11 0.53
N TRP A 48 14.81 5.04 1.59
CA TRP A 48 16.03 4.24 1.57
C TRP A 48 15.72 2.76 1.37
N PHE A 49 14.71 2.25 2.08
CA PHE A 49 14.21 0.89 1.87
C PHE A 49 13.75 0.67 0.42
N ALA A 50 12.98 1.59 -0.14
CA ALA A 50 12.52 1.53 -1.52
C ALA A 50 13.69 1.47 -2.51
N TYR A 51 14.67 2.36 -2.37
CA TYR A 51 15.87 2.38 -3.21
C TYR A 51 16.62 1.04 -3.17
N VAL A 52 16.88 0.55 -1.96
CA VAL A 52 17.58 -0.73 -1.75
C VAL A 52 16.80 -1.88 -2.39
N PHE A 53 15.50 -1.94 -2.17
CA PHE A 53 14.64 -2.99 -2.71
C PHE A 53 14.62 -2.96 -4.26
N PHE A 54 14.41 -1.81 -4.87
CA PHE A 54 14.43 -1.71 -6.34
C PHE A 54 15.80 -2.06 -6.94
N LYS A 55 16.89 -1.70 -6.26
CA LYS A 55 18.25 -2.08 -6.67
C LYS A 55 18.43 -3.59 -6.62
N ASP A 56 18.04 -4.22 -5.53
CA ASP A 56 18.19 -5.68 -5.35
C ASP A 56 17.25 -6.44 -6.31
N CYS A 57 16.04 -5.93 -6.57
CA CYS A 57 15.12 -6.52 -7.55
C CYS A 57 15.65 -6.53 -9.00
N LYS A 58 16.58 -5.65 -9.36
CA LYS A 58 17.22 -5.68 -10.69
C LYS A 58 18.19 -6.87 -10.84
N GLN A 59 18.69 -7.39 -9.75
CA GLN A 59 19.65 -8.51 -9.72
C GLN A 59 18.95 -9.88 -9.63
N ILE A 60 17.64 -9.89 -9.36
CA ILE A 60 16.87 -11.12 -9.21
C ILE A 60 16.14 -11.40 -10.53
N GLU A 61 16.57 -12.39 -11.26
CA GLU A 61 15.92 -12.85 -12.51
C GLU A 61 14.61 -13.61 -12.29
N THR A 62 14.02 -13.58 -11.10
CA THR A 62 12.83 -14.35 -10.78
C THR A 62 11.60 -13.78 -11.48
N LYS A 63 10.95 -14.61 -12.32
CA LYS A 63 9.63 -14.36 -12.92
C LYS A 63 8.48 -14.50 -11.91
N SER A 64 8.73 -14.20 -10.62
CA SER A 64 7.68 -14.29 -9.61
C SER A 64 6.66 -13.18 -9.77
N THR A 65 5.39 -13.54 -9.80
CA THR A 65 4.27 -12.58 -9.83
C THR A 65 4.29 -11.68 -8.60
N ALA A 66 4.65 -12.21 -7.44
CA ALA A 66 4.73 -11.49 -6.17
C ALA A 66 5.64 -10.24 -6.22
N VAL A 67 6.76 -10.30 -6.95
CA VAL A 67 7.69 -9.17 -7.09
C VAL A 67 7.03 -7.94 -7.71
N LYS A 68 6.10 -8.12 -8.66
CA LYS A 68 5.36 -7.01 -9.26
C LYS A 68 4.47 -6.32 -8.23
N TRP A 69 3.81 -7.10 -7.38
CA TRP A 69 2.96 -6.58 -6.31
C TRP A 69 3.77 -5.85 -5.24
N PHE A 70 4.92 -6.39 -4.82
CA PHE A 70 5.81 -5.69 -3.90
C PHE A 70 6.36 -4.39 -4.48
N LYS A 71 6.71 -4.35 -5.77
CA LYS A 71 7.12 -3.10 -6.42
C LYS A 71 6.02 -2.05 -6.42
N ALA A 72 4.77 -2.45 -6.70
CA ALA A 72 3.63 -1.56 -6.62
C ALA A 72 3.36 -1.09 -5.19
N ALA A 73 3.44 -1.98 -4.20
CA ALA A 73 3.32 -1.61 -2.79
C ALA A 73 4.31 -0.51 -2.40
N ILE A 74 5.59 -0.70 -2.72
CA ILE A 74 6.63 0.29 -2.40
C ILE A 74 6.41 1.59 -3.17
N PHE A 75 5.99 1.53 -4.43
CA PHE A 75 5.62 2.71 -5.19
C PHE A 75 4.50 3.50 -4.50
N PHE A 76 3.43 2.83 -4.07
CA PHE A 76 2.33 3.47 -3.34
C PHE A 76 2.76 4.03 -1.98
N ASN A 77 3.66 3.35 -1.28
CA ASN A 77 4.25 3.89 -0.04
C ASN A 77 5.00 5.21 -0.28
N VAL A 78 5.77 5.28 -1.36
CA VAL A 78 6.50 6.50 -1.71
C VAL A 78 5.55 7.63 -2.08
N ILE A 79 4.56 7.40 -2.95
CA ILE A 79 3.63 8.46 -3.35
C ILE A 79 2.69 8.91 -2.23
N SER A 80 2.34 8.02 -1.30
CA SER A 80 1.50 8.40 -0.14
C SER A 80 2.11 9.51 0.69
N SER A 81 3.43 9.56 0.80
CA SER A 81 4.14 10.59 1.56
C SER A 81 3.95 12.02 1.00
N LEU A 82 3.53 12.16 -0.27
CA LEU A 82 3.20 13.48 -0.84
C LEU A 82 2.05 14.15 -0.06
N GLY A 83 1.07 13.37 0.42
CA GLY A 83 0.02 13.88 1.30
C GLY A 83 0.59 14.41 2.62
N THR A 84 1.55 13.68 3.22
CA THR A 84 2.22 14.13 4.46
C THR A 84 3.04 15.40 4.25
N PHE A 85 3.74 15.52 3.12
CA PHE A 85 4.49 16.75 2.79
C PHE A 85 3.57 17.93 2.51
N ALA A 86 2.43 17.71 1.85
CA ALA A 86 1.43 18.75 1.65
C ALA A 86 0.88 19.27 3.00
N LEU A 87 0.59 18.37 3.95
CA LEU A 87 0.19 18.74 5.31
C LEU A 87 1.29 19.56 6.03
N ALA A 88 2.53 19.09 5.97
CA ALA A 88 3.66 19.78 6.59
C ALA A 88 3.85 21.19 6.00
N TYR A 89 3.71 21.34 4.69
CA TYR A 89 3.79 22.62 4.01
C TYR A 89 2.67 23.59 4.47
N MET A 90 1.42 23.14 4.50
CA MET A 90 0.28 23.94 4.96
C MET A 90 0.46 24.39 6.42
N MET A 91 0.96 23.51 7.28
CA MET A 91 1.23 23.85 8.67
C MET A 91 2.39 24.84 8.82
N ALA A 92 3.48 24.68 8.07
CA ALA A 92 4.64 25.56 8.11
C ALA A 92 4.31 26.98 7.61
N THR A 93 3.50 27.09 6.57
CA THR A 93 3.08 28.38 6.00
C THR A 93 1.92 29.02 6.74
N LYS A 94 1.30 28.31 7.69
CA LYS A 94 0.07 28.72 8.40
C LYS A 94 -1.10 29.06 7.44
N ASN A 95 -1.04 28.55 6.22
CA ASN A 95 -2.06 28.73 5.20
C ASN A 95 -2.86 27.40 5.07
N ILE A 96 -3.79 27.20 5.99
CA ILE A 96 -4.56 25.95 6.08
C ILE A 96 -5.93 26.17 5.45
N HIS A 97 -6.11 25.62 4.26
CA HIS A 97 -7.42 25.50 3.64
C HIS A 97 -8.01 24.13 4.01
N GLN A 98 -9.17 24.12 4.65
CA GLN A 98 -9.77 22.91 5.21
C GLN A 98 -9.93 21.80 4.17
N ASN A 99 -10.36 22.12 2.95
CA ASN A 99 -10.54 21.14 1.87
C ASN A 99 -9.22 20.51 1.43
N GLU A 100 -8.18 21.32 1.24
CA GLU A 100 -6.85 20.82 0.86
C GLU A 100 -6.21 20.01 1.98
N TYR A 101 -6.40 20.43 3.22
CA TYR A 101 -5.92 19.73 4.40
C TYR A 101 -6.55 18.32 4.50
N LEU A 102 -7.88 18.22 4.41
CA LEU A 102 -8.58 16.94 4.44
C LEU A 102 -8.23 16.07 3.23
N ALA A 103 -8.19 16.64 2.03
CA ALA A 103 -7.78 15.91 0.82
C ALA A 103 -6.38 15.31 0.95
N SER A 104 -5.44 16.04 1.57
CA SER A 104 -4.07 15.55 1.81
C SER A 104 -4.03 14.41 2.82
N ILE A 105 -4.86 14.45 3.87
CA ILE A 105 -5.01 13.34 4.83
C ILE A 105 -5.55 12.10 4.11
N TYR A 106 -6.65 12.25 3.36
CA TYR A 106 -7.24 11.13 2.62
C TYR A 106 -6.31 10.59 1.54
N TYR A 107 -5.49 11.45 0.91
CA TYR A 107 -4.46 11.02 -0.03
C TYR A 107 -3.45 10.08 0.63
N TYR A 108 -2.89 10.51 1.77
CA TYR A 108 -1.96 9.69 2.54
C TYR A 108 -2.60 8.36 2.96
N LEU A 109 -3.77 8.40 3.59
CA LEU A 109 -4.45 7.20 4.09
C LEU A 109 -4.83 6.25 2.96
N HIS A 110 -5.37 6.75 1.85
CA HIS A 110 -5.77 5.93 0.72
C HIS A 110 -4.59 5.16 0.13
N PHE A 111 -3.48 5.83 -0.17
CA PHE A 111 -2.31 5.16 -0.74
C PHE A 111 -1.54 4.32 0.27
N GLN A 112 -1.67 4.57 1.57
CA GLN A 112 -1.13 3.69 2.60
C GLN A 112 -1.94 2.40 2.74
N TYR A 113 -3.27 2.48 2.85
CA TYR A 113 -4.08 1.29 3.08
C TYR A 113 -4.40 0.54 1.79
N ASN A 114 -4.99 1.23 0.80
CA ASN A 114 -5.43 0.60 -0.45
C ASN A 114 -4.28 0.42 -1.46
N GLY A 115 -3.22 1.22 -1.34
CA GLY A 115 -2.00 1.07 -2.12
C GLY A 115 -0.99 0.15 -1.43
N TRP A 116 -0.18 0.70 -0.53
CA TRP A 116 0.95 -0.03 0.05
C TRP A 116 0.55 -1.31 0.77
N PHE A 117 -0.35 -1.21 1.74
CA PHE A 117 -0.70 -2.37 2.58
C PHE A 117 -1.39 -3.48 1.77
N PHE A 118 -2.39 -3.13 0.98
CA PHE A 118 -3.10 -4.10 0.14
C PHE A 118 -2.17 -4.82 -0.83
N PHE A 119 -1.35 -4.08 -1.59
CA PHE A 119 -0.43 -4.68 -2.57
C PHE A 119 0.68 -5.49 -1.90
N ALA A 120 1.16 -5.10 -0.72
CA ALA A 120 2.11 -5.88 0.06
C ALA A 120 1.50 -7.21 0.53
N CYS A 121 0.30 -7.20 1.09
CA CYS A 121 -0.42 -8.40 1.51
C CYS A 121 -0.68 -9.35 0.33
N MET A 122 -1.08 -8.82 -0.83
CA MET A 122 -1.25 -9.61 -2.03
C MET A 122 0.06 -10.20 -2.53
N GLY A 123 1.14 -9.43 -2.49
CA GLY A 123 2.49 -9.92 -2.79
C GLY A 123 2.88 -11.11 -1.91
N LEU A 124 2.68 -11.00 -0.59
CA LEU A 124 2.93 -12.07 0.37
C LEU A 124 2.07 -13.32 0.11
N LEU A 125 0.78 -13.13 -0.17
CA LEU A 125 -0.13 -14.23 -0.48
C LEU A 125 0.30 -14.99 -1.74
N LEU A 126 0.62 -14.27 -2.83
CA LEU A 126 1.04 -14.88 -4.08
C LEU A 126 2.42 -15.54 -3.98
N ASP A 127 3.32 -15.01 -3.15
CA ASP A 127 4.61 -15.65 -2.85
C ASP A 127 4.43 -16.93 -2.04
N TYR A 128 3.58 -16.90 -1.02
CA TYR A 128 3.23 -18.09 -0.23
C TYR A 128 2.62 -19.21 -1.09
N LEU A 129 1.74 -18.84 -2.03
CA LEU A 129 1.11 -19.78 -2.95
C LEU A 129 2.02 -20.16 -4.14
N LYS A 130 3.22 -19.60 -4.22
CA LYS A 130 4.21 -19.83 -5.29
C LYS A 130 3.64 -19.62 -6.70
N VAL A 131 2.78 -18.61 -6.86
CA VAL A 131 2.17 -18.26 -8.14
C VAL A 131 3.23 -17.70 -9.10
N THR A 132 3.45 -18.37 -10.22
CA THR A 132 4.36 -17.92 -11.27
C THR A 132 3.63 -17.08 -12.33
N THR A 133 4.35 -16.18 -13.01
CA THR A 133 3.78 -15.27 -14.03
C THR A 133 3.15 -16.03 -15.22
N SER A 134 3.56 -17.26 -15.46
CA SER A 134 3.02 -18.08 -16.56
C SER A 134 1.78 -18.89 -16.15
N SER A 135 1.40 -18.86 -14.87
CA SER A 135 0.36 -19.73 -14.33
C SER A 135 -1.04 -19.40 -14.87
N ASN A 136 -1.41 -18.13 -14.90
CA ASN A 136 -2.73 -17.71 -15.41
C ASN A 136 -2.73 -16.21 -15.77
N ARG A 137 -3.30 -15.87 -16.94
CA ARG A 137 -3.44 -14.49 -17.44
C ARG A 137 -4.20 -13.59 -16.46
N ILE A 138 -5.10 -14.16 -15.68
CA ILE A 138 -5.91 -13.43 -14.67
C ILE A 138 -5.04 -12.70 -13.65
N TYR A 139 -3.95 -13.30 -13.17
CA TYR A 139 -3.06 -12.63 -12.18
C TYR A 139 -2.42 -11.36 -12.74
N SER A 140 -2.01 -11.38 -14.01
CA SER A 140 -1.41 -10.21 -14.66
C SER A 140 -2.44 -9.12 -14.96
N GLN A 141 -3.63 -9.50 -15.42
CA GLN A 141 -4.71 -8.57 -15.70
C GLN A 141 -5.26 -7.93 -14.42
N SER A 142 -5.48 -8.75 -13.37
CA SER A 142 -5.92 -8.25 -12.07
C SER A 142 -4.93 -7.26 -11.47
N PHE A 143 -3.64 -7.53 -11.57
CA PHE A 143 -2.61 -6.59 -11.10
C PHE A 143 -2.74 -5.22 -11.79
N ILE A 144 -2.83 -5.20 -13.13
CA ILE A 144 -2.90 -3.94 -13.89
C ILE A 144 -4.19 -3.18 -13.55
N LEU A 145 -5.32 -3.88 -13.53
CA LEU A 145 -6.62 -3.25 -13.26
C LEU A 145 -6.72 -2.73 -11.83
N LEU A 146 -6.26 -3.50 -10.83
CA LEU A 146 -6.24 -3.05 -9.44
C LEU A 146 -5.27 -1.90 -9.22
N PHE A 147 -4.11 -1.90 -9.90
CA PHE A 147 -3.14 -0.80 -9.79
C PHE A 147 -3.74 0.53 -10.27
N TRP A 148 -4.34 0.55 -11.47
CA TRP A 148 -4.95 1.77 -12.00
C TRP A 148 -6.23 2.17 -11.27
N SER A 149 -7.04 1.18 -10.88
CA SER A 149 -8.22 1.44 -10.07
C SER A 149 -7.89 1.99 -8.68
N CYS A 150 -6.76 1.58 -8.08
CA CYS A 150 -6.30 2.16 -6.83
C CYS A 150 -5.96 3.65 -7.00
N ILE A 151 -5.32 4.04 -8.10
CA ILE A 151 -5.01 5.46 -8.37
C ILE A 151 -6.30 6.27 -8.53
N ALA A 152 -7.22 5.80 -9.37
CA ALA A 152 -8.50 6.48 -9.58
C ALA A 152 -9.41 6.44 -8.35
N GLY A 153 -9.32 5.38 -7.56
CA GLY A 153 -10.12 5.17 -6.34
C GLY A 153 -9.85 6.19 -5.23
N TYR A 154 -8.74 6.93 -5.28
CA TYR A 154 -8.51 8.04 -4.36
C TYR A 154 -9.67 9.04 -4.34
N PHE A 155 -10.25 9.32 -5.49
CA PHE A 155 -11.35 10.28 -5.60
C PHE A 155 -12.66 9.81 -4.92
N LEU A 156 -12.81 8.52 -4.56
CA LEU A 156 -13.88 8.06 -3.67
C LEU A 156 -13.79 8.71 -2.29
N SER A 157 -12.60 8.96 -1.81
CA SER A 157 -12.37 9.61 -0.51
C SER A 157 -12.55 11.13 -0.57
N THR A 158 -12.72 11.71 -1.75
CA THR A 158 -12.83 13.16 -1.98
C THR A 158 -14.12 13.56 -2.70
N LEU A 159 -15.16 12.71 -2.68
CA LEU A 159 -16.48 12.98 -3.32
C LEU A 159 -17.21 14.23 -2.77
N TRP A 160 -16.79 14.71 -1.61
CA TRP A 160 -17.28 15.94 -0.98
C TRP A 160 -16.66 17.22 -1.58
N LEU A 161 -15.67 17.10 -2.47
CA LEU A 161 -15.16 18.21 -3.26
C LEU A 161 -16.02 18.41 -4.51
N ASP A 162 -16.17 19.66 -4.94
CA ASP A 162 -16.82 20.01 -6.21
C ASP A 162 -15.90 19.68 -7.39
N LEU A 163 -15.89 18.41 -7.77
CA LEU A 163 -15.06 17.88 -8.85
C LEU A 163 -15.84 17.88 -10.19
N PRO A 164 -15.15 17.96 -11.33
CA PRO A 164 -15.78 17.81 -12.64
C PRO A 164 -16.47 16.44 -12.80
N LEU A 165 -17.61 16.40 -13.48
CA LEU A 165 -18.43 15.19 -13.63
C LEU A 165 -17.64 13.97 -14.16
N TRP A 166 -16.67 14.17 -15.04
CA TRP A 166 -15.86 13.08 -15.57
C TRP A 166 -15.02 12.36 -14.49
N ILE A 167 -14.61 13.07 -13.43
CA ILE A 167 -13.91 12.44 -12.29
C ILE A 167 -14.86 11.51 -11.54
N TYR A 168 -16.11 11.93 -11.27
CA TYR A 168 -17.11 11.07 -10.64
C TYR A 168 -17.37 9.80 -11.45
N ILE A 169 -17.46 9.92 -12.78
CA ILE A 169 -17.67 8.77 -13.67
C ILE A 169 -16.48 7.80 -13.61
N ILE A 170 -15.25 8.30 -13.74
CA ILE A 170 -14.03 7.46 -13.65
C ILE A 170 -13.94 6.77 -12.30
N THR A 171 -14.26 7.48 -11.23
CA THR A 171 -14.24 6.96 -9.86
C THR A 171 -15.27 5.84 -9.66
N ALA A 172 -16.49 6.03 -10.14
CA ALA A 172 -17.53 5.02 -10.08
C ALA A 172 -17.16 3.76 -10.88
N ILE A 173 -16.64 3.93 -12.10
CA ILE A 173 -16.14 2.83 -12.92
C ILE A 173 -15.01 2.10 -12.19
N SER A 174 -14.06 2.83 -11.61
CA SER A 174 -12.94 2.28 -10.85
C SER A 174 -13.41 1.43 -9.66
N ALA A 175 -14.40 1.89 -8.90
CA ALA A 175 -14.97 1.15 -7.79
C ALA A 175 -15.59 -0.18 -8.23
N VAL A 176 -16.40 -0.14 -9.30
CA VAL A 176 -17.02 -1.36 -9.86
C VAL A 176 -15.95 -2.33 -10.37
N VAL A 177 -14.96 -1.83 -11.08
CA VAL A 177 -13.84 -2.64 -11.57
C VAL A 177 -13.08 -3.30 -10.42
N GLN A 178 -12.80 -2.59 -9.33
CA GLN A 178 -12.13 -3.17 -8.15
C GLN A 178 -12.90 -4.35 -7.58
N VAL A 179 -14.21 -4.21 -7.38
CA VAL A 179 -15.05 -5.29 -6.84
C VAL A 179 -15.06 -6.51 -7.76
N ILE A 180 -15.27 -6.30 -9.06
CA ILE A 180 -15.32 -7.39 -10.04
C ILE A 180 -13.98 -8.13 -10.11
N ILE A 181 -12.88 -7.39 -10.24
CA ILE A 181 -11.54 -7.99 -10.36
C ILE A 181 -11.11 -8.65 -9.07
N TRP A 182 -11.43 -8.08 -7.92
CA TRP A 182 -11.19 -8.71 -6.62
C TRP A 182 -11.90 -10.07 -6.52
N TYR A 183 -13.18 -10.10 -6.86
CA TYR A 183 -13.95 -11.33 -6.87
C TYR A 183 -13.36 -12.41 -7.81
N LEU A 184 -13.01 -12.01 -9.05
CA LEU A 184 -12.45 -12.95 -10.04
C LEU A 184 -11.07 -13.47 -9.61
N LEU A 185 -10.21 -12.60 -9.09
CA LEU A 185 -8.89 -12.95 -8.60
C LEU A 185 -9.00 -13.92 -7.42
N PHE A 186 -9.85 -13.61 -6.45
CA PHE A 186 -10.03 -14.43 -5.25
C PHE A 186 -10.63 -15.80 -5.58
N LYS A 187 -11.63 -15.84 -6.45
CA LYS A 187 -12.21 -17.09 -6.98
C LYS A 187 -11.15 -17.96 -7.65
N THR A 188 -10.25 -17.36 -8.44
CA THR A 188 -9.17 -18.08 -9.11
C THR A 188 -8.16 -18.61 -8.11
N ILE A 189 -7.73 -17.81 -7.14
CA ILE A 189 -6.81 -18.22 -6.07
C ILE A 189 -7.37 -19.44 -5.32
N ILE A 190 -8.63 -19.39 -4.91
CA ILE A 190 -9.27 -20.52 -4.20
C ILE A 190 -9.34 -21.77 -5.09
N LYS A 191 -9.73 -21.60 -6.35
CA LYS A 191 -9.86 -22.72 -7.29
C LYS A 191 -8.54 -23.44 -7.54
N GLU A 192 -7.48 -22.68 -7.78
CA GLU A 192 -6.15 -23.23 -8.09
C GLU A 192 -5.44 -23.82 -6.85
N ASN A 193 -5.76 -23.32 -5.66
CA ASN A 193 -5.15 -23.76 -4.39
C ASN A 193 -6.14 -24.49 -3.48
N LYS A 194 -7.13 -25.18 -4.05
CA LYS A 194 -8.22 -25.81 -3.30
C LYS A 194 -7.73 -26.75 -2.18
N SER A 195 -6.66 -27.50 -2.41
CA SER A 195 -6.07 -28.39 -1.40
C SER A 195 -5.58 -27.66 -0.16
N ILE A 196 -4.96 -26.50 -0.35
CA ILE A 196 -4.49 -25.65 0.74
C ILE A 196 -5.69 -25.11 1.52
N PHE A 197 -6.69 -24.56 0.82
CA PHE A 197 -7.88 -23.96 1.45
C PHE A 197 -8.77 -24.97 2.17
N VAL A 198 -8.88 -26.21 1.66
CA VAL A 198 -9.65 -27.28 2.33
C VAL A 198 -9.03 -27.65 3.67
N ASN A 199 -7.71 -27.71 3.75
CA ASN A 199 -6.96 -28.09 4.94
C ASN A 199 -6.76 -26.95 5.95
N LEU A 200 -7.19 -25.71 5.64
CA LEU A 200 -7.12 -24.61 6.59
C LEU A 200 -8.08 -24.81 7.76
N PRO A 201 -7.67 -24.49 9.00
CA PRO A 201 -8.55 -24.44 10.15
C PRO A 201 -9.75 -23.52 9.90
N GLY A 202 -10.92 -23.88 10.45
CA GLY A 202 -12.17 -23.14 10.22
C GLY A 202 -12.05 -21.63 10.50
N TYR A 203 -11.39 -21.26 11.60
CA TYR A 203 -11.20 -19.87 11.97
C TYR A 203 -10.40 -19.06 10.92
N LEU A 204 -9.42 -19.68 10.26
CA LEU A 204 -8.66 -19.00 9.19
C LEU A 204 -9.51 -18.82 7.92
N LYS A 205 -10.41 -19.78 7.61
CA LYS A 205 -11.37 -19.62 6.50
C LYS A 205 -12.29 -18.42 6.73
N TYR A 206 -12.84 -18.30 7.93
CA TYR A 206 -13.67 -17.15 8.29
C TYR A 206 -12.89 -15.83 8.27
N LEU A 207 -11.65 -15.81 8.76
CA LEU A 207 -10.78 -14.63 8.72
C LEU A 207 -10.53 -14.17 7.29
N ILE A 208 -10.23 -15.09 6.36
CA ILE A 208 -10.01 -14.79 4.94
C ILE A 208 -11.29 -14.21 4.31
N ILE A 209 -12.46 -14.79 4.61
CA ILE A 209 -13.75 -14.27 4.13
C ILE A 209 -13.97 -12.85 4.68
N PHE A 210 -13.75 -12.63 5.97
CA PHE A 210 -13.93 -11.32 6.61
C PHE A 210 -13.03 -10.24 5.98
N ILE A 211 -11.72 -10.54 5.82
CA ILE A 211 -10.76 -9.62 5.19
C ILE A 211 -11.12 -9.36 3.72
N SER A 212 -11.76 -10.31 3.05
CA SER A 212 -12.18 -10.16 1.64
C SER A 212 -13.43 -9.30 1.47
N LEU A 213 -14.21 -9.13 2.53
CA LEU A 213 -15.44 -8.33 2.55
C LEU A 213 -15.25 -6.92 3.13
N ALA A 214 -14.18 -6.72 3.92
CA ALA A 214 -13.79 -5.43 4.48
C ALA A 214 -13.06 -4.54 3.49
#